data_d8008e395514ef88ab5117d71b2356b9
#
_entry.id   d8008e395514ef88ab5117d71b2356b9
#
_cell.length_a   1.000
_cell.length_b   1.000
_cell.length_c   1.000
_cell.angle_alpha   90.00
_cell.angle_beta   90.00
_cell.angle_gamma   90.00
#
_symmetry.space_group_name_H-M   'P 1'
#
loop_
_entity.id
_entity.type
_entity.pdbx_description
1 polymer ?
#
loop_
_entity_poly.entity_id
_entity_poly.type
_entity_poly.pdbx_seq_one_letter_code
_entity_poly.pdbx_strand_id
1 'polypeptide(L)'
;MFENKSKLTPLERFWGLIHPDRKEIKNVYIYAIFSGIVNLSLPLGIQAIINLIQGAQINSSWIILVFLVTLGVAFNGLLNIFQLRIVENLQQKIFTKAAIEFAYRIPRIKMEQWQKKYAPELMNRFFDIVTIQKGLSTMLIDFSTSSLQIIFGLILLSFYHPFFIIFSLLLIVLIGLIFRLTAKKGLETSINESTYKYKTVHWLEEVARTTLTFKLSGDSTLPLKNTDKVTSKYLEARESHFQILLKQYGLMVAFKVMMTLGLLAIGGILVMEQEMNIGQFVAAEIIILMLMNSIEKLIRSLETIYDVLTGLEKVGAVTDLDLEKSEGMDMEKDCSECGMKIELVDFNFRYPGDQKIILKAINL
;
A
#
# COMPACT_ATOMS: atom_id res chain seq x y z
N MET A 1 31.09 1.57 -21.40
CA MET A 1 31.05 1.50 -19.92
C MET A 1 29.60 1.71 -19.53
N PHE A 2 28.83 0.63 -19.37
CA PHE A 2 27.41 0.74 -19.04
C PHE A 2 27.28 1.06 -17.56
N GLU A 3 26.93 2.29 -17.22
CA GLU A 3 26.52 2.65 -15.86
C GLU A 3 25.32 1.78 -15.48
N ASN A 4 25.58 0.89 -14.55
CA ASN A 4 24.56 0.07 -13.91
C ASN A 4 23.75 1.03 -13.01
N LYS A 5 22.70 1.67 -13.59
CA LYS A 5 21.74 2.40 -12.77
C LYS A 5 21.15 1.39 -11.80
N SER A 6 21.52 1.50 -10.53
CA SER A 6 20.96 0.71 -9.45
C SER A 6 19.43 0.79 -9.56
N LYS A 7 18.77 -0.34 -9.72
CA LYS A 7 17.31 -0.39 -9.75
C LYS A 7 16.79 0.21 -8.44
N LEU A 8 15.96 1.23 -8.56
CA LEU A 8 15.31 1.84 -7.40
C LEU A 8 14.55 0.78 -6.59
N THR A 9 14.68 0.82 -5.28
CA THR A 9 13.90 -0.06 -4.41
C THR A 9 12.41 0.32 -4.42
N PRO A 10 11.48 -0.61 -4.11
CA PRO A 10 10.05 -0.29 -4.03
C PRO A 10 9.74 0.89 -3.10
N LEU A 11 10.49 1.05 -2.01
CA LEU A 11 10.35 2.17 -1.07
C LEU A 11 10.82 3.50 -1.69
N GLU A 12 11.93 3.52 -2.42
CA GLU A 12 12.38 4.73 -3.12
C GLU A 12 11.39 5.17 -4.19
N ARG A 13 10.78 4.22 -4.91
CA ARG A 13 9.70 4.50 -5.87
C ARG A 13 8.47 5.08 -5.19
N PHE A 14 8.12 4.54 -4.03
CA PHE A 14 7.01 5.05 -3.22
C PHE A 14 7.24 6.52 -2.84
N TRP A 15 8.41 6.84 -2.31
CA TRP A 15 8.75 8.22 -1.97
C TRP A 15 8.80 9.14 -3.18
N GLY A 16 9.29 8.66 -4.32
CA GLY A 16 9.28 9.40 -5.59
C GLY A 16 7.85 9.71 -6.07
N LEU A 17 6.92 8.78 -5.88
CA LEU A 17 5.51 8.95 -6.24
C LEU A 17 4.81 10.03 -5.40
N ILE A 18 5.11 10.08 -4.09
CA ILE A 18 4.43 10.97 -3.13
C ILE A 18 5.05 12.36 -3.09
N HIS A 19 6.34 12.47 -3.37
CA HIS A 19 7.09 13.72 -3.21
C HIS A 19 6.48 14.94 -3.94
N PRO A 20 5.95 14.85 -5.17
CA PRO A 20 5.34 15.98 -5.85
C PRO A 20 4.11 16.55 -5.15
N ASP A 21 3.34 15.70 -4.47
CA ASP A 21 2.07 16.03 -3.83
C ASP A 21 2.18 16.19 -2.29
N ARG A 22 3.41 16.44 -1.78
CA ARG A 22 3.72 16.54 -0.34
C ARG A 22 2.86 17.55 0.44
N LYS A 23 2.38 18.61 -0.21
CA LYS A 23 1.51 19.62 0.45
C LYS A 23 0.14 19.02 0.80
N GLU A 24 -0.45 18.26 -0.12
CA GLU A 24 -1.74 17.60 0.09
C GLU A 24 -1.62 16.48 1.14
N ILE A 25 -0.54 15.71 1.07
CA ILE A 25 -0.23 14.68 2.07
C ILE A 25 -0.06 15.29 3.46
N LYS A 26 0.64 16.43 3.58
CA LYS A 26 0.76 17.15 4.84
C LYS A 26 -0.61 17.54 5.41
N ASN A 27 -1.54 17.99 4.57
CA ASN A 27 -2.89 18.31 5.01
C ASN A 27 -3.65 17.08 5.53
N VAL A 28 -3.49 15.92 4.87
CA VAL A 28 -4.07 14.65 5.36
C VAL A 28 -3.55 14.33 6.77
N TYR A 29 -2.24 14.45 6.99
CA TYR A 29 -1.65 14.22 8.32
C TYR A 29 -2.11 15.24 9.36
N ILE A 30 -2.26 16.51 9.01
CA ILE A 30 -2.80 17.54 9.90
C ILE A 30 -4.22 17.16 10.32
N TYR A 31 -5.09 16.80 9.37
CA TYR A 31 -6.44 16.36 9.71
C TYR A 31 -6.45 15.07 10.53
N ALA A 32 -5.53 14.13 10.27
CA ALA A 32 -5.39 12.92 11.07
C ALA A 32 -5.00 13.22 12.53
N ILE A 33 -4.11 14.20 12.76
CA ILE A 33 -3.71 14.64 14.11
C ILE A 33 -4.92 15.24 14.85
N PHE A 34 -5.62 16.17 14.21
CA PHE A 34 -6.82 16.76 14.80
C PHE A 34 -7.92 15.72 15.07
N SER A 35 -8.15 14.82 14.11
CA SER A 35 -9.09 13.70 14.25
C SER A 35 -8.70 12.80 15.42
N GLY A 36 -7.41 12.46 15.57
CA GLY A 36 -6.91 11.65 16.67
C GLY A 36 -7.14 12.30 18.06
N ILE A 37 -6.86 13.60 18.18
CA ILE A 37 -7.08 14.35 19.42
C ILE A 37 -8.58 14.45 19.72
N VAL A 38 -9.41 14.83 18.74
CA VAL A 38 -10.86 14.97 18.92
C VAL A 38 -11.52 13.64 19.28
N ASN A 39 -11.02 12.53 18.74
CA ASN A 39 -11.55 11.20 19.03
C ASN A 39 -11.37 10.79 20.51
N LEU A 40 -10.39 11.36 21.21
CA LEU A 40 -10.23 11.17 22.65
C LEU A 40 -11.29 11.90 23.49
N SER A 41 -12.03 12.84 22.91
CA SER A 41 -13.13 13.52 23.59
C SER A 41 -14.24 12.55 24.01
N LEU A 42 -14.41 11.43 23.26
CA LEU A 42 -15.43 10.44 23.54
C LEU A 42 -15.18 9.70 24.87
N PRO A 43 -14.03 9.02 25.11
CA PRO A 43 -13.78 8.36 26.39
C PRO A 43 -13.73 9.34 27.57
N LEU A 44 -13.13 10.53 27.40
CA LEU A 44 -13.09 11.55 28.44
C LEU A 44 -14.48 12.09 28.75
N GLY A 45 -15.30 12.32 27.74
CA GLY A 45 -16.68 12.76 27.92
C GLY A 45 -17.54 11.71 28.61
N ILE A 46 -17.41 10.44 28.25
CA ILE A 46 -18.13 9.33 28.91
C ILE A 46 -17.70 9.22 30.38
N GLN A 47 -16.40 9.32 30.68
CA GLN A 47 -15.91 9.36 32.07
C GLN A 47 -16.58 10.47 32.90
N ALA A 48 -16.59 11.69 32.34
CA ALA A 48 -17.18 12.82 33.03
C ALA A 48 -18.71 12.65 33.22
N ILE A 49 -19.41 12.11 32.22
CA ILE A 49 -20.84 11.79 32.32
C ILE A 49 -21.10 10.76 33.41
N ILE A 50 -20.31 9.66 33.47
CA ILE A 50 -20.47 8.64 34.51
C ILE A 50 -20.24 9.22 35.90
N ASN A 51 -19.22 10.06 36.08
CA ASN A 51 -18.96 10.70 37.36
C ASN A 51 -20.11 11.63 37.79
N LEU A 52 -20.73 12.35 36.84
CA LEU A 52 -21.91 13.17 37.13
C LEU A 52 -23.15 12.33 37.53
N ILE A 53 -23.36 11.20 36.85
CA ILE A 53 -24.46 10.26 37.13
C ILE A 53 -24.29 9.66 38.54
N GLN A 54 -23.07 9.26 38.92
CA GLN A 54 -22.77 8.73 40.25
C GLN A 54 -23.00 9.76 41.35
N GLY A 55 -22.79 11.05 41.06
CA GLY A 55 -23.10 12.16 41.97
C GLY A 55 -24.61 12.50 42.07
N ALA A 56 -25.48 11.76 41.35
CA ALA A 56 -26.93 11.98 41.28
C ALA A 56 -27.34 13.44 40.94
N GLN A 57 -26.49 14.14 40.18
CA GLN A 57 -26.68 15.55 39.83
C GLN A 57 -27.13 15.70 38.37
N ILE A 58 -28.42 15.87 38.15
CA ILE A 58 -28.94 16.30 36.85
C ILE A 58 -28.82 17.83 36.79
N ASN A 59 -27.65 18.31 36.38
CA ASN A 59 -27.35 19.73 36.28
C ASN A 59 -27.18 20.14 34.78
N SER A 60 -27.27 21.46 34.53
CA SER A 60 -26.97 22.06 33.23
C SER A 60 -25.62 21.58 32.65
N SER A 61 -24.66 21.25 33.53
CA SER A 61 -23.35 20.70 33.16
C SER A 61 -23.44 19.39 32.40
N TRP A 62 -24.37 18.51 32.71
CA TRP A 62 -24.59 17.25 31.99
C TRP A 62 -25.05 17.49 30.53
N ILE A 63 -25.99 18.42 30.34
CA ILE A 63 -26.49 18.77 29.00
C ILE A 63 -25.38 19.37 28.12
N ILE A 64 -24.58 20.28 28.69
CA ILE A 64 -23.45 20.90 28.01
C ILE A 64 -22.42 19.85 27.63
N LEU A 65 -22.11 18.91 28.51
CA LEU A 65 -21.12 17.87 28.27
C LEU A 65 -21.57 16.92 27.17
N VAL A 66 -22.83 16.46 27.17
CA VAL A 66 -23.41 15.62 26.10
C VAL A 66 -23.35 16.36 24.77
N PHE A 67 -23.71 17.65 24.75
CA PHE A 67 -23.63 18.46 23.51
C PHE A 67 -22.20 18.57 23.03
N LEU A 68 -21.23 18.83 23.90
CA LEU A 68 -19.81 18.97 23.54
C LEU A 68 -19.23 17.66 22.95
N VAL A 69 -19.52 16.53 23.59
CA VAL A 69 -19.09 15.20 23.10
C VAL A 69 -19.71 14.91 21.72
N THR A 70 -21.01 15.18 21.57
CA THR A 70 -21.69 14.98 20.26
C THR A 70 -21.11 15.87 19.18
N LEU A 71 -20.81 17.13 19.51
CA LEU A 71 -20.13 18.07 18.60
C LEU A 71 -18.74 17.56 18.22
N GLY A 72 -17.98 16.99 19.17
CA GLY A 72 -16.70 16.36 18.92
C GLY A 72 -16.78 15.21 17.90
N VAL A 73 -17.77 14.33 18.06
CA VAL A 73 -18.01 13.22 17.11
C VAL A 73 -18.37 13.76 15.72
N ALA A 74 -19.24 14.77 15.63
CA ALA A 74 -19.60 15.40 14.37
C ALA A 74 -18.39 16.06 13.69
N PHE A 75 -17.56 16.77 14.45
CA PHE A 75 -16.36 17.41 13.94
C PHE A 75 -15.32 16.38 13.46
N ASN A 76 -15.15 15.26 14.18
CA ASN A 76 -14.32 14.15 13.74
C ASN A 76 -14.79 13.57 12.41
N GLY A 77 -16.10 13.37 12.25
CA GLY A 77 -16.70 12.94 10.97
C GLY A 77 -16.40 13.90 9.82
N LEU A 78 -16.47 15.21 10.07
CA LEU A 78 -16.14 16.24 9.07
C LEU A 78 -14.66 16.20 8.65
N LEU A 79 -13.74 16.04 9.60
CA LEU A 79 -12.31 15.91 9.33
C LEU A 79 -12.04 14.67 8.45
N ASN A 80 -12.69 13.55 8.71
CA ASN A 80 -12.58 12.32 7.90
C ASN A 80 -13.09 12.55 6.47
N ILE A 81 -14.19 13.29 6.29
CA ILE A 81 -14.69 13.64 4.94
C ILE A 81 -13.65 14.47 4.17
N PHE A 82 -13.02 15.45 4.82
CA PHE A 82 -11.96 16.24 4.17
C PHE A 82 -10.74 15.40 3.80
N GLN A 83 -10.32 14.47 4.66
CA GLN A 83 -9.25 13.52 4.34
C GLN A 83 -9.59 12.68 3.10
N LEU A 84 -10.79 12.08 3.08
CA LEU A 84 -11.27 11.29 1.96
C LEU A 84 -11.24 12.08 0.64
N ARG A 85 -11.66 13.34 0.68
CA ARG A 85 -11.65 14.19 -0.54
C ARG A 85 -10.25 14.46 -1.06
N ILE A 86 -9.29 14.75 -0.18
CA ILE A 86 -7.90 14.98 -0.59
C ILE A 86 -7.29 13.71 -1.17
N VAL A 87 -7.51 12.57 -0.51
CA VAL A 87 -6.96 11.29 -0.95
C VAL A 87 -7.57 10.85 -2.27
N GLU A 88 -8.87 11.07 -2.50
CA GLU A 88 -9.50 10.82 -3.80
C GLU A 88 -8.85 11.66 -4.92
N ASN A 89 -8.61 12.94 -4.68
CA ASN A 89 -7.90 13.79 -5.65
C ASN A 89 -6.48 13.26 -5.95
N LEU A 90 -5.75 12.78 -4.93
CA LEU A 90 -4.44 12.17 -5.11
C LEU A 90 -4.51 10.89 -5.96
N GLN A 91 -5.50 10.04 -5.71
CA GLN A 91 -5.74 8.82 -6.48
C GLN A 91 -5.96 9.13 -7.97
N GLN A 92 -6.82 10.09 -8.27
CA GLN A 92 -7.09 10.53 -9.65
C GLN A 92 -5.83 11.07 -10.34
N LYS A 93 -5.03 11.86 -9.62
CA LYS A 93 -3.75 12.37 -10.14
C LYS A 93 -2.77 11.24 -10.45
N ILE A 94 -2.64 10.24 -9.56
CA ILE A 94 -1.74 9.10 -9.76
C ILE A 94 -2.13 8.32 -11.01
N PHE A 95 -3.41 8.00 -11.16
CA PHE A 95 -3.90 7.29 -12.33
C PHE A 95 -3.61 8.05 -13.62
N THR A 96 -3.94 9.34 -13.66
CA THR A 96 -3.74 10.20 -14.84
C THR A 96 -2.26 10.33 -15.19
N LYS A 97 -1.40 10.62 -14.19
CA LYS A 97 0.06 10.68 -14.39
C LYS A 97 0.62 9.38 -14.93
N ALA A 98 0.22 8.24 -14.35
CA ALA A 98 0.67 6.93 -14.79
C ALA A 98 0.20 6.61 -16.22
N ALA A 99 -1.05 6.91 -16.58
CA ALA A 99 -1.57 6.68 -17.93
C ALA A 99 -0.78 7.49 -18.97
N ILE A 100 -0.53 8.77 -18.70
CA ILE A 100 0.28 9.64 -19.58
C ILE A 100 1.72 9.13 -19.68
N GLU A 101 2.33 8.75 -18.54
CA GLU A 101 3.70 8.23 -18.50
C GLU A 101 3.85 6.94 -19.31
N PHE A 102 2.91 6.00 -19.20
CA PHE A 102 2.91 4.78 -20.01
C PHE A 102 2.74 5.08 -21.49
N ALA A 103 1.77 5.94 -21.85
CA ALA A 103 1.53 6.34 -23.24
C ALA A 103 2.75 7.05 -23.84
N TYR A 104 3.47 7.86 -23.05
CA TYR A 104 4.68 8.55 -23.50
C TYR A 104 5.86 7.61 -23.66
N ARG A 105 6.09 6.70 -22.68
CA ARG A 105 7.28 5.86 -22.63
C ARG A 105 7.24 4.69 -23.62
N ILE A 106 6.11 3.98 -23.69
CA ILE A 106 6.04 2.73 -24.45
C ILE A 106 6.51 2.86 -25.88
N PRO A 107 6.07 3.86 -26.68
CA PRO A 107 6.55 4.02 -28.05
C PRO A 107 8.02 4.45 -28.16
N ARG A 108 8.62 4.90 -27.06
CA ARG A 108 10.00 5.44 -27.01
C ARG A 108 11.00 4.51 -26.33
N ILE A 109 10.57 3.33 -25.89
CA ILE A 109 11.49 2.34 -25.31
C ILE A 109 12.43 1.84 -26.41
N LYS A 110 13.75 1.79 -26.10
CA LYS A 110 14.76 1.29 -27.02
C LYS A 110 14.42 -0.09 -27.53
N MET A 111 14.49 -0.28 -28.85
CA MET A 111 14.15 -1.54 -29.52
C MET A 111 14.94 -2.75 -28.98
N GLU A 112 16.18 -2.55 -28.54
CA GLU A 112 17.01 -3.59 -27.90
C GLU A 112 16.38 -4.20 -26.66
N GLN A 113 15.60 -3.42 -25.93
CA GLN A 113 14.94 -3.88 -24.70
C GLN A 113 13.67 -4.68 -24.96
N TRP A 114 13.09 -4.55 -26.16
CA TRP A 114 11.93 -5.34 -26.59
C TRP A 114 12.30 -6.78 -26.98
N GLN A 115 13.56 -7.06 -27.35
CA GLN A 115 13.98 -8.40 -27.78
C GLN A 115 13.75 -9.51 -26.72
N LYS A 116 13.72 -9.15 -25.45
CA LYS A 116 13.53 -10.08 -24.32
C LYS A 116 12.21 -9.88 -23.58
N LYS A 117 11.34 -9.01 -24.05
CA LYS A 117 10.10 -8.62 -23.35
C LYS A 117 8.94 -8.55 -24.34
N TYR A 118 7.80 -9.05 -23.92
CA TYR A 118 6.58 -8.99 -24.71
C TYR A 118 5.79 -7.72 -24.34
N ALA A 119 5.55 -6.84 -25.31
CA ALA A 119 4.92 -5.54 -25.09
C ALA A 119 3.54 -5.63 -24.40
N PRO A 120 2.60 -6.51 -24.83
CA PRO A 120 1.31 -6.65 -24.16
C PRO A 120 1.43 -7.07 -22.68
N GLU A 121 2.36 -7.95 -22.32
CA GLU A 121 2.61 -8.32 -20.93
C GLU A 121 3.02 -7.11 -20.07
N LEU A 122 3.83 -6.21 -20.64
CA LEU A 122 4.22 -4.99 -19.94
C LEU A 122 3.04 -4.03 -19.73
N MET A 123 2.07 -4.01 -20.66
CA MET A 123 0.85 -3.21 -20.51
C MET A 123 -0.03 -3.70 -19.37
N ASN A 124 -0.08 -5.00 -19.12
CA ASN A 124 -0.85 -5.54 -17.99
C ASN A 124 -0.39 -5.00 -16.64
N ARG A 125 0.89 -4.58 -16.53
CA ARG A 125 1.42 -3.97 -15.30
C ARG A 125 0.81 -2.60 -15.00
N PHE A 126 0.14 -1.98 -15.98
CA PHE A 126 -0.66 -0.78 -15.76
C PHE A 126 -1.79 -1.03 -14.75
N PHE A 127 -2.37 -2.24 -14.70
CA PHE A 127 -3.41 -2.56 -13.72
C PHE A 127 -2.91 -2.53 -12.28
N ASP A 128 -1.60 -2.67 -12.02
CA ASP A 128 -1.04 -2.47 -10.68
C ASP A 128 -1.15 -1.01 -10.21
N ILE A 129 -1.31 -0.03 -11.13
CA ILE A 129 -1.60 1.37 -10.76
C ILE A 129 -2.91 1.49 -9.98
N VAL A 130 -3.92 0.69 -10.32
CA VAL A 130 -5.19 0.66 -9.58
C VAL A 130 -4.99 0.14 -8.15
N THR A 131 -4.12 -0.85 -7.98
CA THR A 131 -3.74 -1.38 -6.66
C THR A 131 -2.97 -0.33 -5.85
N ILE A 132 -2.00 0.36 -6.48
CA ILE A 132 -1.24 1.46 -5.86
C ILE A 132 -2.17 2.59 -5.46
N GLN A 133 -3.06 3.01 -6.35
CA GLN A 133 -4.04 4.08 -6.12
C GLN A 133 -4.93 3.78 -4.90
N LYS A 134 -5.56 2.60 -4.86
CA LYS A 134 -6.42 2.18 -3.74
C LYS A 134 -5.63 2.01 -2.45
N GLY A 135 -4.46 1.38 -2.53
CA GLY A 135 -3.61 1.15 -1.38
C GLY A 135 -3.05 2.44 -0.77
N LEU A 136 -2.82 3.48 -1.58
CA LEU A 136 -2.41 4.79 -1.08
C LEU A 136 -3.45 5.39 -0.12
N SER A 137 -4.76 5.21 -0.41
CA SER A 137 -5.83 5.63 0.49
C SER A 137 -5.70 4.97 1.86
N THR A 138 -5.57 3.65 1.89
CA THR A 138 -5.39 2.87 3.12
C THR A 138 -4.12 3.32 3.88
N MET A 139 -3.02 3.57 3.17
CA MET A 139 -1.77 4.01 3.80
C MET A 139 -1.88 5.44 4.37
N LEU A 140 -2.51 6.37 3.66
CA LEU A 140 -2.60 7.76 4.09
C LEU A 140 -3.69 7.98 5.15
N ILE A 141 -4.81 7.26 5.10
CA ILE A 141 -5.91 7.42 6.05
C ILE A 141 -5.79 6.38 7.18
N ASP A 142 -5.96 5.10 6.88
CA ASP A 142 -6.10 4.07 7.92
C ASP A 142 -4.82 3.87 8.72
N PHE A 143 -3.67 3.76 8.05
CA PHE A 143 -2.39 3.58 8.73
C PHE A 143 -2.01 4.80 9.56
N SER A 144 -2.16 6.02 9.00
CA SER A 144 -1.81 7.25 9.70
C SER A 144 -2.74 7.53 10.88
N THR A 145 -4.06 7.41 10.67
CA THR A 145 -5.05 7.64 11.72
C THR A 145 -4.90 6.63 12.83
N SER A 146 -4.73 5.32 12.50
CA SER A 146 -4.54 4.28 13.51
C SER A 146 -3.24 4.46 14.30
N SER A 147 -2.13 4.82 13.63
CA SER A 147 -0.87 5.08 14.32
C SER A 147 -0.98 6.25 15.31
N LEU A 148 -1.59 7.36 14.87
CA LEU A 148 -1.81 8.52 15.73
C LEU A 148 -2.76 8.21 16.88
N GLN A 149 -3.83 7.45 16.62
CA GLN A 149 -4.79 7.03 17.65
C GLN A 149 -4.14 6.11 18.69
N ILE A 150 -3.22 5.23 18.27
CA ILE A 150 -2.43 4.42 19.21
C ILE A 150 -1.56 5.34 20.07
N ILE A 151 -0.82 6.27 19.48
CA ILE A 151 0.04 7.19 20.24
C ILE A 151 -0.77 8.01 21.24
N PHE A 152 -1.83 8.68 20.80
CA PHE A 152 -2.63 9.52 21.68
C PHE A 152 -3.40 8.72 22.73
N GLY A 153 -3.92 7.54 22.35
CA GLY A 153 -4.62 6.65 23.29
C GLY A 153 -3.68 6.12 24.37
N LEU A 154 -2.44 5.75 24.05
CA LEU A 154 -1.44 5.30 25.02
C LEU A 154 -1.00 6.44 25.95
N ILE A 155 -0.80 7.64 25.43
CA ILE A 155 -0.50 8.83 26.24
C ILE A 155 -1.64 9.07 27.23
N LEU A 156 -2.89 9.08 26.77
CA LEU A 156 -4.05 9.30 27.62
C LEU A 156 -4.19 8.20 28.70
N LEU A 157 -4.02 6.94 28.29
CA LEU A 157 -4.10 5.80 29.21
C LEU A 157 -3.03 5.89 30.33
N SER A 158 -1.83 6.38 29.99
CA SER A 158 -0.74 6.57 30.97
C SER A 158 -1.03 7.59 32.04
N PHE A 159 -1.97 8.51 31.83
CA PHE A 159 -2.40 9.49 32.88
C PHE A 159 -3.36 8.91 33.91
N TYR A 160 -3.96 7.75 33.65
CA TYR A 160 -4.92 7.17 34.58
C TYR A 160 -4.24 6.48 35.77
N HIS A 161 -3.21 5.66 35.50
CA HIS A 161 -2.47 4.96 36.55
C HIS A 161 -1.07 4.52 36.03
N PRO A 162 -0.01 4.52 36.88
CA PRO A 162 1.34 4.11 36.52
C PRO A 162 1.44 2.72 35.88
N PHE A 163 0.56 1.79 36.25
CA PHE A 163 0.45 0.48 35.65
C PHE A 163 0.28 0.56 34.10
N PHE A 164 -0.53 1.50 33.63
CA PHE A 164 -0.78 1.66 32.20
C PHE A 164 0.44 2.17 31.42
N ILE A 165 1.44 2.76 32.08
CA ILE A 165 2.71 3.14 31.43
C ILE A 165 3.48 1.88 31.00
N ILE A 166 3.61 0.89 31.92
CA ILE A 166 4.28 -0.39 31.63
C ILE A 166 3.51 -1.15 30.54
N PHE A 167 2.19 -1.14 30.64
CA PHE A 167 1.30 -1.74 29.66
C PHE A 167 1.44 -1.10 28.26
N SER A 168 1.53 0.22 28.18
CA SER A 168 1.75 0.97 26.95
C SER A 168 3.10 0.66 26.31
N LEU A 169 4.15 0.56 27.12
CA LEU A 169 5.49 0.20 26.64
C LEU A 169 5.52 -1.21 26.07
N LEU A 170 4.92 -2.17 26.77
CA LEU A 170 4.80 -3.56 26.30
C LEU A 170 4.07 -3.65 24.95
N LEU A 171 3.01 -2.87 24.77
CA LEU A 171 2.25 -2.79 23.52
C LEU A 171 3.11 -2.28 22.37
N ILE A 172 3.84 -1.17 22.57
CA ILE A 172 4.73 -0.61 21.54
C ILE A 172 5.81 -1.61 21.13
N VAL A 173 6.43 -2.28 22.11
CA VAL A 173 7.45 -3.30 21.86
C VAL A 173 6.89 -4.47 21.05
N LEU A 174 5.69 -4.93 21.38
CA LEU A 174 5.05 -6.05 20.69
C LEU A 174 4.66 -5.71 19.26
N ILE A 175 4.07 -4.53 19.02
CA ILE A 175 3.80 -4.06 17.65
C ILE A 175 5.10 -3.99 16.85
N GLY A 176 6.15 -3.38 17.40
CA GLY A 176 7.46 -3.32 16.76
C GLY A 176 8.04 -4.69 16.44
N LEU A 177 7.86 -5.66 17.33
CA LEU A 177 8.32 -7.04 17.13
C LEU A 177 7.57 -7.73 15.99
N ILE A 178 6.23 -7.59 15.92
CA ILE A 178 5.43 -8.13 14.82
C ILE A 178 5.95 -7.59 13.48
N PHE A 179 6.10 -6.27 13.37
CA PHE A 179 6.61 -5.64 12.15
C PHE A 179 8.02 -6.14 11.79
N ARG A 180 8.93 -6.17 12.76
CA ARG A 180 10.33 -6.62 12.53
C ARG A 180 10.42 -8.06 12.05
N LEU A 181 9.59 -8.96 12.59
CA LEU A 181 9.64 -10.38 12.26
C LEU A 181 8.96 -10.72 10.94
N THR A 182 7.96 -9.94 10.53
CA THR A 182 7.10 -10.33 9.41
C THR A 182 7.24 -9.44 8.17
N ALA A 183 7.65 -8.16 8.29
CA ALA A 183 7.63 -7.21 7.18
C ALA A 183 8.47 -7.65 5.97
N LYS A 184 9.72 -8.08 6.19
CA LYS A 184 10.61 -8.50 5.10
C LYS A 184 10.06 -9.71 4.35
N LYS A 185 9.67 -10.75 5.10
CA LYS A 185 9.11 -11.98 4.51
C LYS A 185 7.77 -11.71 3.82
N GLY A 186 6.94 -10.83 4.39
CA GLY A 186 5.67 -10.43 3.80
C GLY A 186 5.85 -9.79 2.43
N LEU A 187 6.81 -8.88 2.29
CA LEU A 187 7.10 -8.25 1.00
C LEU A 187 7.68 -9.26 -0.02
N GLU A 188 8.64 -10.10 0.40
CA GLU A 188 9.24 -11.11 -0.48
C GLU A 188 8.18 -12.10 -1.02
N THR A 189 7.29 -12.58 -0.15
CA THR A 189 6.22 -13.51 -0.55
C THR A 189 5.16 -12.84 -1.43
N SER A 190 4.81 -11.57 -1.19
CA SER A 190 3.91 -10.79 -2.04
C SER A 190 4.48 -10.59 -3.46
N ILE A 191 5.77 -10.25 -3.58
CA ILE A 191 6.45 -10.12 -4.89
C ILE A 191 6.45 -11.46 -5.63
N ASN A 192 6.70 -12.57 -4.92
CA ASN A 192 6.70 -13.91 -5.51
C ASN A 192 5.31 -14.32 -6.01
N GLU A 193 4.27 -14.11 -5.21
CA GLU A 193 2.87 -14.32 -5.58
C GLU A 193 2.52 -13.53 -6.84
N SER A 194 2.80 -12.23 -6.85
CA SER A 194 2.59 -11.37 -8.01
C SER A 194 3.33 -11.86 -9.26
N THR A 195 4.53 -12.40 -9.10
CA THR A 195 5.30 -12.97 -10.23
C THR A 195 4.58 -14.15 -10.87
N TYR A 196 4.01 -15.07 -10.09
CA TYR A 196 3.25 -16.20 -10.62
C TYR A 196 1.87 -15.79 -11.15
N LYS A 197 1.23 -14.76 -10.55
CA LYS A 197 0.04 -14.12 -11.13
C LYS A 197 0.28 -13.68 -12.57
N TYR A 198 1.36 -12.94 -12.82
CA TYR A 198 1.71 -12.48 -14.17
C TYR A 198 2.10 -13.61 -15.11
N LYS A 199 2.74 -14.68 -14.64
CA LYS A 199 3.00 -15.86 -15.47
C LYS A 199 1.72 -16.55 -15.92
N THR A 200 0.71 -16.58 -15.06
CA THR A 200 -0.61 -17.13 -15.40
C THR A 200 -1.31 -16.26 -16.45
N VAL A 201 -1.31 -14.94 -16.28
CA VAL A 201 -1.87 -14.01 -17.27
C VAL A 201 -1.17 -14.13 -18.60
N HIS A 202 0.17 -14.14 -18.61
CA HIS A 202 0.96 -14.31 -19.83
C HIS A 202 0.60 -15.60 -20.59
N TRP A 203 0.45 -16.72 -19.88
CA TRP A 203 0.01 -17.97 -20.51
C TRP A 203 -1.38 -17.84 -21.14
N LEU A 204 -2.34 -17.22 -20.45
CA LEU A 204 -3.68 -17.01 -20.99
C LEU A 204 -3.67 -16.09 -22.22
N GLU A 205 -2.83 -15.07 -22.24
CA GLU A 205 -2.61 -14.22 -23.42
C GLU A 205 -2.05 -15.00 -24.60
N GLU A 206 -1.08 -15.90 -24.37
CA GLU A 206 -0.55 -16.76 -25.41
C GLU A 206 -1.63 -17.69 -25.99
N VAL A 207 -2.48 -18.27 -25.14
CA VAL A 207 -3.64 -19.08 -25.58
C VAL A 207 -4.61 -18.22 -26.42
N ALA A 208 -4.90 -17.00 -25.99
CA ALA A 208 -5.80 -16.10 -26.72
C ALA A 208 -5.19 -15.67 -28.07
N ARG A 209 -3.89 -15.37 -28.11
CA ARG A 209 -3.17 -14.97 -29.32
C ARG A 209 -3.08 -16.08 -30.34
N THR A 210 -2.92 -17.32 -29.88
CA THR A 210 -2.76 -18.50 -30.75
C THR A 210 -4.06 -19.32 -30.88
N THR A 211 -5.23 -18.70 -30.70
CA THR A 211 -6.54 -19.35 -30.74
C THR A 211 -6.76 -20.17 -32.02
N LEU A 212 -6.35 -19.67 -33.17
CA LEU A 212 -6.49 -20.37 -34.44
C LEU A 212 -5.67 -21.68 -34.48
N THR A 213 -4.44 -21.63 -33.93
CA THR A 213 -3.56 -22.82 -33.84
C THR A 213 -4.22 -23.89 -32.97
N PHE A 214 -4.78 -23.53 -31.82
CA PHE A 214 -5.49 -24.49 -30.96
C PHE A 214 -6.75 -25.06 -31.63
N LYS A 215 -7.52 -24.24 -32.36
CA LYS A 215 -8.68 -24.72 -33.10
C LYS A 215 -8.28 -25.73 -34.23
N LEU A 216 -7.19 -25.46 -34.90
CA LEU A 216 -6.69 -26.33 -35.97
C LEU A 216 -6.00 -27.61 -35.46
N SER A 217 -5.48 -27.60 -34.24
CA SER A 217 -4.84 -28.79 -33.64
C SER A 217 -5.81 -29.81 -33.06
N GLY A 218 -7.12 -29.57 -33.18
CA GLY A 218 -8.15 -30.45 -32.66
C GLY A 218 -8.31 -30.35 -31.13
N ASP A 219 -8.77 -31.43 -30.50
CA ASP A 219 -9.03 -31.49 -29.05
C ASP A 219 -7.72 -31.65 -28.26
N SER A 220 -7.01 -30.54 -28.10
CA SER A 220 -5.73 -30.49 -27.37
C SER A 220 -5.95 -30.20 -25.89
N THR A 221 -5.45 -31.07 -25.02
CA THR A 221 -5.45 -30.85 -23.56
C THR A 221 -4.33 -29.91 -23.10
N LEU A 222 -3.45 -29.45 -24.01
CA LEU A 222 -2.28 -28.61 -23.71
C LEU A 222 -2.65 -27.30 -22.98
N PRO A 223 -3.68 -26.52 -23.43
CA PRO A 223 -4.07 -25.30 -22.73
C PRO A 223 -4.42 -25.55 -21.27
N LEU A 224 -5.25 -26.55 -20.98
CA LEU A 224 -5.67 -26.89 -19.61
C LEU A 224 -4.49 -27.39 -18.77
N LYS A 225 -3.66 -28.27 -19.31
CA LYS A 225 -2.49 -28.82 -18.58
C LYS A 225 -1.49 -27.72 -18.20
N ASN A 226 -1.20 -26.80 -19.10
CA ASN A 226 -0.30 -25.69 -18.78
C ASN A 226 -0.94 -24.67 -17.84
N THR A 227 -2.26 -24.39 -17.99
CA THR A 227 -2.98 -23.54 -17.03
C THR A 227 -2.91 -24.13 -15.63
N ASP A 228 -3.20 -25.42 -15.48
CA ASP A 228 -3.10 -26.10 -14.20
C ASP A 228 -1.68 -25.98 -13.59
N LYS A 229 -0.64 -26.18 -14.38
CA LYS A 229 0.76 -26.05 -13.93
C LYS A 229 1.11 -24.65 -13.44
N VAL A 230 0.70 -23.59 -14.15
CA VAL A 230 1.03 -22.20 -13.75
C VAL A 230 0.16 -21.74 -12.59
N THR A 231 -1.11 -22.17 -12.56
CA THR A 231 -2.04 -21.86 -11.47
C THR A 231 -1.65 -22.55 -10.17
N SER A 232 -1.21 -23.83 -10.23
CA SER A 232 -0.70 -24.53 -9.04
C SER A 232 0.47 -23.78 -8.39
N LYS A 233 1.41 -23.27 -9.20
CA LYS A 233 2.52 -22.45 -8.68
C LYS A 233 2.07 -21.12 -8.09
N TYR A 234 1.04 -20.51 -8.67
CA TYR A 234 0.44 -19.31 -8.09
C TYR A 234 -0.21 -19.61 -6.74
N LEU A 235 -0.96 -20.72 -6.62
CA LEU A 235 -1.60 -21.12 -5.37
C LEU A 235 -0.56 -21.44 -4.27
N GLU A 236 0.55 -22.11 -4.60
CA GLU A 236 1.66 -22.33 -3.66
C GLU A 236 2.26 -21.02 -3.15
N ALA A 237 2.48 -20.05 -4.06
CA ALA A 237 3.01 -18.74 -3.69
C ALA A 237 1.99 -17.94 -2.86
N ARG A 238 0.70 -17.98 -3.22
CA ARG A 238 -0.39 -17.37 -2.46
C ARG A 238 -0.52 -17.93 -1.06
N GLU A 239 -0.48 -19.27 -0.92
CA GLU A 239 -0.49 -19.92 0.38
C GLU A 239 0.70 -19.51 1.25
N SER A 240 1.90 -19.47 0.66
CA SER A 240 3.10 -19.00 1.38
C SER A 240 2.95 -17.55 1.88
N HIS A 241 2.36 -16.66 1.08
CA HIS A 241 2.07 -15.29 1.51
C HIS A 241 1.00 -15.24 2.60
N PHE A 242 -0.10 -15.98 2.41
CA PHE A 242 -1.20 -16.05 3.36
C PHE A 242 -0.77 -16.56 4.73
N GLN A 243 0.15 -17.52 4.81
CA GLN A 243 0.71 -18.00 6.08
C GLN A 243 1.42 -16.89 6.88
N ILE A 244 2.03 -15.92 6.22
CA ILE A 244 2.62 -14.75 6.90
C ILE A 244 1.52 -13.86 7.48
N LEU A 245 0.48 -13.57 6.68
CA LEU A 245 -0.66 -12.77 7.14
C LEU A 245 -1.39 -13.46 8.29
N LEU A 246 -1.57 -14.77 8.22
CA LEU A 246 -2.21 -15.57 9.27
C LEU A 246 -1.42 -15.52 10.58
N LYS A 247 -0.08 -15.59 10.51
CA LYS A 247 0.79 -15.41 11.70
C LYS A 247 0.66 -14.02 12.29
N GLN A 248 0.64 -12.96 11.46
CA GLN A 248 0.42 -11.59 11.94
C GLN A 248 -0.92 -11.44 12.65
N TYR A 249 -1.98 -11.97 12.04
CA TYR A 249 -3.32 -11.93 12.61
C TYR A 249 -3.43 -12.77 13.90
N GLY A 250 -2.84 -13.94 13.93
CA GLY A 250 -2.80 -14.82 15.12
C GLY A 250 -2.10 -14.16 16.31
N LEU A 251 -0.94 -13.51 16.08
CA LEU A 251 -0.23 -12.75 17.10
C LEU A 251 -1.07 -11.55 17.61
N MET A 252 -1.78 -10.87 16.71
CA MET A 252 -2.69 -9.80 17.07
C MET A 252 -3.84 -10.30 17.96
N VAL A 253 -4.45 -11.43 17.61
CA VAL A 253 -5.54 -12.02 18.41
C VAL A 253 -5.04 -12.44 19.79
N ALA A 254 -3.90 -13.12 19.87
CA ALA A 254 -3.28 -13.49 21.15
C ALA A 254 -3.01 -12.27 22.02
N PHE A 255 -2.48 -11.21 21.40
CA PHE A 255 -2.27 -9.94 22.07
C PHE A 255 -3.59 -9.32 22.59
N LYS A 256 -4.64 -9.28 21.73
CA LYS A 256 -5.97 -8.77 22.11
C LYS A 256 -6.54 -9.48 23.35
N VAL A 257 -6.41 -10.79 23.38
CA VAL A 257 -6.83 -11.61 24.54
C VAL A 257 -6.03 -11.25 25.80
N MET A 258 -4.70 -11.15 25.68
CA MET A 258 -3.84 -10.79 26.81
C MET A 258 -4.15 -9.38 27.34
N MET A 259 -4.41 -8.42 26.45
CA MET A 259 -4.77 -7.04 26.81
C MET A 259 -6.11 -6.97 27.55
N THR A 260 -7.13 -7.67 27.05
CA THR A 260 -8.44 -7.72 27.69
C THR A 260 -8.36 -8.37 29.07
N LEU A 261 -7.62 -9.47 29.20
CA LEU A 261 -7.40 -10.12 30.49
C LEU A 261 -6.71 -9.18 31.47
N GLY A 262 -5.61 -8.53 31.04
CA GLY A 262 -4.86 -7.59 31.89
C GLY A 262 -5.70 -6.41 32.37
N LEU A 263 -6.51 -5.83 31.47
CA LEU A 263 -7.39 -4.71 31.82
C LEU A 263 -8.46 -5.13 32.83
N LEU A 264 -9.18 -6.23 32.56
CA LEU A 264 -10.28 -6.66 33.42
C LEU A 264 -9.77 -7.12 34.80
N ALA A 265 -8.65 -7.85 34.84
CA ALA A 265 -8.07 -8.33 36.07
C ALA A 265 -7.48 -7.17 36.91
N ILE A 266 -6.53 -6.42 36.34
CA ILE A 266 -5.80 -5.38 37.08
C ILE A 266 -6.64 -4.13 37.23
N GLY A 267 -7.34 -3.69 36.20
CA GLY A 267 -8.25 -2.55 36.27
C GLY A 267 -9.38 -2.79 37.30
N GLY A 268 -9.92 -4.02 37.37
CA GLY A 268 -10.88 -4.42 38.39
C GLY A 268 -10.32 -4.35 39.82
N ILE A 269 -9.07 -4.82 40.03
CA ILE A 269 -8.39 -4.71 41.34
C ILE A 269 -8.21 -3.25 41.70
N LEU A 270 -7.71 -2.39 40.81
CA LEU A 270 -7.50 -0.96 41.05
C LEU A 270 -8.80 -0.21 41.47
N VAL A 271 -9.93 -0.64 40.88
CA VAL A 271 -11.24 -0.11 41.28
C VAL A 271 -11.66 -0.60 42.70
N MET A 272 -11.45 -1.88 42.98
CA MET A 272 -11.75 -2.45 44.30
C MET A 272 -10.87 -1.85 45.42
N GLU A 273 -9.61 -1.55 45.13
CA GLU A 273 -8.67 -0.88 46.03
C GLU A 273 -8.85 0.62 46.08
N GLN A 274 -9.85 1.18 45.38
CA GLN A 274 -10.17 2.62 45.32
C GLN A 274 -9.03 3.50 44.74
N GLU A 275 -8.05 2.92 44.03
CA GLU A 275 -7.03 3.66 43.32
C GLU A 275 -7.55 4.26 41.99
N MET A 276 -8.66 3.71 41.45
CA MET A 276 -9.38 4.23 40.30
C MET A 276 -10.89 4.34 40.62
N ASN A 277 -11.54 5.38 40.10
CA ASN A 277 -13.01 5.45 40.14
C ASN A 277 -13.64 4.69 38.95
N ILE A 278 -14.93 4.34 39.04
CA ILE A 278 -15.66 3.59 38.03
C ILE A 278 -15.65 4.33 36.66
N GLY A 279 -15.75 5.67 36.70
CA GLY A 279 -15.69 6.47 35.45
C GLY A 279 -14.35 6.36 34.74
N GLN A 280 -13.25 6.37 35.50
CA GLN A 280 -11.90 6.16 34.96
C GLN A 280 -11.71 4.74 34.39
N PHE A 281 -12.23 3.73 35.08
CA PHE A 281 -12.16 2.34 34.59
C PHE A 281 -12.89 2.16 33.26
N VAL A 282 -14.14 2.66 33.15
CA VAL A 282 -14.91 2.59 31.91
C VAL A 282 -14.23 3.38 30.79
N ALA A 283 -13.67 4.54 31.10
CA ALA A 283 -12.92 5.30 30.08
C ALA A 283 -11.66 4.55 29.62
N ALA A 284 -10.91 3.93 30.55
CA ALA A 284 -9.75 3.10 30.18
C ALA A 284 -10.16 1.90 29.32
N GLU A 285 -11.30 1.26 29.63
CA GLU A 285 -11.85 0.18 28.78
C GLU A 285 -12.17 0.66 27.37
N ILE A 286 -12.85 1.80 27.23
CA ILE A 286 -13.14 2.38 25.91
C ILE A 286 -11.86 2.71 25.16
N ILE A 287 -10.84 3.31 25.81
CA ILE A 287 -9.56 3.62 25.18
C ILE A 287 -8.88 2.34 24.70
N ILE A 288 -8.85 1.29 25.51
CA ILE A 288 -8.21 0.01 25.13
C ILE A 288 -8.97 -0.64 23.96
N LEU A 289 -10.30 -0.62 23.94
CA LEU A 289 -11.07 -1.10 22.79
C LEU A 289 -10.76 -0.29 21.52
N MET A 290 -10.63 1.03 21.62
CA MET A 290 -10.21 1.89 20.51
C MET A 290 -8.79 1.57 20.04
N LEU A 291 -7.86 1.36 20.97
CA LEU A 291 -6.48 0.95 20.66
C LEU A 291 -6.43 -0.39 19.93
N MET A 292 -7.20 -1.38 20.40
CA MET A 292 -7.29 -2.70 19.76
C MET A 292 -7.80 -2.61 18.33
N ASN A 293 -8.84 -1.82 18.08
CA ASN A 293 -9.36 -1.59 16.74
C ASN A 293 -8.34 -0.89 15.85
N SER A 294 -7.57 0.06 16.39
CA SER A 294 -6.51 0.75 15.65
C SER A 294 -5.34 -0.16 15.33
N ILE A 295 -4.94 -1.06 16.24
CA ILE A 295 -3.89 -2.06 16.01
C ILE A 295 -4.34 -3.06 14.95
N GLU A 296 -5.61 -3.51 15.01
CA GLU A 296 -6.17 -4.40 14.00
C GLU A 296 -6.13 -3.76 12.60
N LYS A 297 -6.56 -2.50 12.47
CA LYS A 297 -6.47 -1.75 11.21
C LYS A 297 -5.02 -1.62 10.73
N LEU A 298 -4.09 -1.31 11.63
CA LEU A 298 -2.69 -1.15 11.31
C LEU A 298 -2.06 -2.45 10.78
N ILE A 299 -2.39 -3.60 11.39
CA ILE A 299 -1.91 -4.91 10.94
C ILE A 299 -2.54 -5.31 9.60
N ARG A 300 -3.84 -5.08 9.41
CA ARG A 300 -4.52 -5.32 8.12
C ARG A 300 -3.96 -4.43 7.00
N SER A 301 -3.57 -3.21 7.32
CA SER A 301 -2.94 -2.29 6.35
C SER A 301 -1.59 -2.79 5.85
N LEU A 302 -0.92 -3.73 6.55
CA LEU A 302 0.35 -4.32 6.09
C LEU A 302 0.18 -5.08 4.77
N GLU A 303 -0.90 -5.86 4.60
CA GLU A 303 -1.19 -6.53 3.34
C GLU A 303 -1.26 -5.51 2.19
N THR A 304 -2.02 -4.44 2.40
CA THR A 304 -2.12 -3.35 1.40
C THR A 304 -0.77 -2.68 1.12
N ILE A 305 0.07 -2.50 2.15
CA ILE A 305 1.43 -1.95 1.97
C ILE A 305 2.28 -2.89 1.11
N TYR A 306 2.22 -4.21 1.34
CA TYR A 306 2.93 -5.18 0.50
C TYR A 306 2.45 -5.13 -0.94
N ASP A 307 1.14 -5.05 -1.17
CA ASP A 307 0.55 -4.95 -2.51
C ASP A 307 0.97 -3.67 -3.23
N VAL A 308 0.98 -2.53 -2.54
CA VAL A 308 1.46 -1.25 -3.10
C VAL A 308 2.94 -1.32 -3.48
N LEU A 309 3.79 -1.82 -2.59
CA LEU A 309 5.22 -1.94 -2.84
C LEU A 309 5.51 -2.93 -3.98
N THR A 310 4.78 -4.04 -4.02
CA THR A 310 4.85 -5.02 -5.10
C THR A 310 4.37 -4.43 -6.43
N GLY A 311 3.26 -3.68 -6.43
CA GLY A 311 2.77 -2.97 -7.60
C GLY A 311 3.78 -1.95 -8.13
N LEU A 312 4.42 -1.18 -7.24
CA LEU A 312 5.48 -0.23 -7.61
C LEU A 312 6.70 -0.92 -8.22
N GLU A 313 7.08 -2.11 -7.74
CA GLU A 313 8.15 -2.90 -8.36
C GLU A 313 7.76 -3.35 -9.77
N LYS A 314 6.51 -3.78 -9.97
CA LYS A 314 6.02 -4.21 -11.28
C LYS A 314 5.88 -3.05 -12.27
N VAL A 315 5.36 -1.91 -11.84
CA VAL A 315 5.31 -0.68 -12.64
C VAL A 315 6.72 -0.21 -12.98
N GLY A 316 7.63 -0.26 -12.01
CA GLY A 316 9.04 0.06 -12.19
C GLY A 316 9.71 -0.76 -13.29
N ALA A 317 9.32 -2.01 -13.48
CA ALA A 317 9.84 -2.84 -14.57
C ALA A 317 9.54 -2.28 -15.97
N VAL A 318 8.56 -1.36 -16.10
CA VAL A 318 8.25 -0.63 -17.33
C VAL A 318 8.91 0.75 -17.33
N THR A 319 8.76 1.50 -16.24
CA THR A 319 9.23 2.89 -16.16
C THR A 319 10.75 3.03 -16.08
N ASP A 320 11.47 1.96 -15.75
CA ASP A 320 12.95 1.95 -15.71
C ASP A 320 13.59 1.62 -17.06
N LEU A 321 12.79 1.27 -18.09
CA LEU A 321 13.33 0.96 -19.40
C LEU A 321 13.90 2.23 -20.04
N ASP A 322 15.08 2.08 -20.66
CA ASP A 322 15.74 3.19 -21.34
C ASP A 322 14.92 3.62 -22.55
N LEU A 323 14.82 4.93 -22.71
CA LEU A 323 14.14 5.54 -23.84
C LEU A 323 15.13 5.80 -24.97
N GLU A 324 14.63 5.83 -26.18
CA GLU A 324 15.37 6.33 -27.33
C GLU A 324 15.73 7.80 -27.13
N LYS A 325 16.87 8.21 -27.65
CA LYS A 325 17.25 9.60 -27.64
C LYS A 325 16.38 10.37 -28.61
N SER A 326 15.83 11.50 -28.17
CA SER A 326 15.06 12.40 -29.02
C SER A 326 15.94 13.42 -29.79
N GLU A 327 17.26 13.13 -29.88
CA GLU A 327 18.22 13.98 -30.59
C GLU A 327 18.26 13.57 -32.06
N GLY A 328 17.70 14.38 -32.94
CA GLY A 328 17.68 14.17 -34.37
C GLY A 328 17.21 15.42 -35.11
N MET A 329 17.43 15.48 -36.41
CA MET A 329 16.83 16.54 -37.24
C MET A 329 15.34 16.27 -37.39
N ASP A 330 14.54 17.31 -37.21
CA ASP A 330 13.10 17.27 -37.47
C ASP A 330 12.88 17.41 -38.98
N MET A 331 12.57 16.29 -39.63
CA MET A 331 12.35 16.25 -41.07
C MET A 331 10.94 16.67 -41.51
N GLU A 332 10.09 17.12 -40.59
CA GLU A 332 8.69 17.45 -40.88
C GLU A 332 8.49 18.65 -41.84
N LYS A 333 9.54 19.39 -42.17
CA LYS A 333 9.35 20.71 -42.80
C LYS A 333 9.50 20.76 -44.32
N ASP A 334 10.07 19.78 -45.01
CA ASP A 334 10.45 20.02 -46.41
C ASP A 334 10.06 18.97 -47.46
N CYS A 335 9.36 17.89 -47.15
CA CYS A 335 9.01 16.87 -48.16
C CYS A 335 7.60 16.30 -48.00
N SER A 336 6.60 16.94 -48.63
CA SER A 336 5.25 16.33 -48.71
C SER A 336 5.12 15.24 -49.79
N GLU A 337 6.13 15.03 -50.65
CA GLU A 337 6.07 14.09 -51.80
C GLU A 337 7.33 13.22 -52.01
N CYS A 338 8.34 13.29 -51.13
CA CYS A 338 9.62 12.55 -51.34
C CYS A 338 9.79 11.44 -50.31
N GLY A 339 10.09 10.23 -50.77
CA GLY A 339 10.58 9.15 -49.89
C GLY A 339 11.95 9.52 -49.30
N MET A 340 12.28 8.98 -48.13
CA MET A 340 13.60 9.18 -47.51
C MET A 340 14.67 8.44 -48.31
N LYS A 341 15.77 9.14 -48.68
CA LYS A 341 16.98 8.51 -49.22
C LYS A 341 17.73 7.88 -48.05
N ILE A 342 18.01 6.60 -48.16
CA ILE A 342 18.84 5.86 -47.21
C ILE A 342 20.17 5.58 -47.90
N GLU A 343 21.27 6.00 -47.29
CA GLU A 343 22.63 5.73 -47.80
C GLU A 343 23.44 5.06 -46.67
N LEU A 344 23.94 3.88 -46.92
CA LEU A 344 24.77 3.13 -45.99
C LEU A 344 26.22 3.17 -46.49
N VAL A 345 27.14 3.65 -45.63
CA VAL A 345 28.57 3.68 -45.95
C VAL A 345 29.31 2.91 -44.89
N ASP A 346 29.96 1.83 -45.28
CA ASP A 346 30.73 0.92 -44.40
C ASP A 346 29.94 0.50 -43.13
N PHE A 347 28.66 0.22 -43.34
CA PHE A 347 27.75 -0.10 -42.21
C PHE A 347 28.06 -1.49 -41.66
N ASN A 348 28.30 -1.51 -40.33
CA ASN A 348 28.56 -2.72 -39.58
C ASN A 348 27.49 -2.92 -38.52
N PHE A 349 26.89 -4.08 -38.42
CA PHE A 349 25.87 -4.38 -37.40
C PHE A 349 26.20 -5.66 -36.63
N ARG A 350 26.00 -5.58 -35.31
CA ARG A 350 26.16 -6.66 -34.35
C ARG A 350 25.06 -6.55 -33.30
N TYR A 351 24.41 -7.65 -32.93
CA TYR A 351 23.48 -7.64 -31.82
C TYR A 351 24.19 -7.36 -30.49
N PRO A 352 23.57 -6.61 -29.56
CA PRO A 352 24.12 -6.35 -28.23
C PRO A 352 24.37 -7.67 -27.48
N GLY A 353 25.62 -7.87 -27.00
CA GLY A 353 26.02 -9.09 -26.29
C GLY A 353 26.49 -10.25 -27.17
N ASP A 354 26.42 -10.14 -28.49
CA ASP A 354 26.93 -11.14 -29.41
C ASP A 354 28.37 -10.76 -29.87
N GLN A 355 29.25 -11.76 -30.02
CA GLN A 355 30.59 -11.50 -30.55
C GLN A 355 30.64 -11.47 -32.09
N LYS A 356 29.62 -12.01 -32.74
CA LYS A 356 29.56 -12.14 -34.19
C LYS A 356 29.01 -10.88 -34.86
N ILE A 357 29.76 -10.29 -35.78
CA ILE A 357 29.27 -9.22 -36.66
C ILE A 357 28.37 -9.88 -37.72
N ILE A 358 27.10 -9.46 -37.80
CA ILE A 358 26.10 -10.02 -38.72
C ILE A 358 26.13 -9.32 -40.08
N LEU A 359 26.25 -7.99 -40.07
CA LEU A 359 26.46 -7.20 -41.27
C LEU A 359 27.84 -6.55 -41.18
N LYS A 360 28.66 -6.69 -42.22
CA LYS A 360 30.01 -6.15 -42.25
C LYS A 360 30.22 -5.37 -43.54
N ALA A 361 30.66 -4.11 -43.40
CA ALA A 361 31.04 -3.23 -44.51
C ALA A 361 29.95 -3.13 -45.60
N ILE A 362 28.70 -2.97 -45.26
CA ILE A 362 27.59 -2.83 -46.21
C ILE A 362 27.58 -1.39 -46.75
N ASN A 363 27.58 -1.27 -48.05
CA ASN A 363 27.41 -0.02 -48.79
C ASN A 363 26.16 -0.13 -49.67
N LEU A 364 25.24 0.81 -49.51
CA LEU A 364 23.94 0.79 -50.23
C LEU A 364 23.50 2.24 -50.49
#